data_45185af9f77578b8582a914fdbe2da05
#
_entry.id   45185af9f77578b8582a914fdbe2da05
#
_cell.length_a   1.000
_cell.length_b   1.000
_cell.length_c   1.000
_cell.angle_alpha   90.00
_cell.angle_beta   90.00
_cell.angle_gamma   90.00
#
_symmetry.space_group_name_H-M   'P 1'
#
loop_
_entity.id
_entity.type
_entity.pdbx_description
1 polymer ?
#
loop_
_entity_poly.entity_id
_entity_poly.type
_entity_poly.pdbx_seq_one_letter_code
_entity_poly.pdbx_strand_id
1 'polypeptide(L)'
;MSNINTPYDDVFRTLLTDCKGLIIPVVNEVFGEHFTGKEKVVLKENEIFLRQQDGDEEKRITDSSFAIVGIESSDSKQYHLECQSTADGSMLIRMYEYDSQIALKEGVLEGEVLNVHFPQSAILYLRHNSNTPDIMKICIHTPGGSVSYPVMV
;
A
#
# COMPACT_ATOMS: atom_id res chain seq x y z
N MET A 1 0.70 22.10 -8.30
CA MET A 1 2.06 21.59 -8.53
C MET A 1 1.95 20.28 -9.27
N SER A 2 2.55 20.19 -10.44
CA SER A 2 2.56 19.00 -11.25
C SER A 2 3.13 17.83 -10.46
N ASN A 3 2.39 16.74 -10.36
CA ASN A 3 2.93 15.44 -9.99
C ASN A 3 4.03 15.13 -11.01
N ILE A 4 5.27 15.44 -10.67
CA ILE A 4 6.41 14.92 -11.40
C ILE A 4 6.51 13.47 -10.98
N ASN A 5 5.81 12.59 -11.72
CA ASN A 5 6.15 11.17 -11.69
C ASN A 5 7.65 11.11 -11.93
N THR A 6 8.41 10.69 -10.92
CA THR A 6 9.82 10.51 -11.14
C THR A 6 10.01 9.31 -12.05
N PRO A 7 11.04 9.27 -12.91
CA PRO A 7 11.33 8.10 -13.75
C PRO A 7 11.42 6.79 -12.96
N TYR A 8 11.77 6.89 -11.67
CA TYR A 8 11.87 5.74 -10.76
C TYR A 8 10.51 5.13 -10.41
N ASP A 9 9.48 5.97 -10.23
CA ASP A 9 8.12 5.49 -9.92
C ASP A 9 7.56 4.69 -11.09
N ASP A 10 7.80 5.14 -12.32
CA ASP A 10 7.37 4.45 -13.52
C ASP A 10 8.12 3.12 -13.72
N VAL A 11 9.43 3.09 -13.45
CA VAL A 11 10.25 1.87 -13.53
C VAL A 11 9.79 0.85 -12.49
N PHE A 12 9.57 1.29 -11.25
CA PHE A 12 9.12 0.40 -10.19
C PHE A 12 7.75 -0.21 -10.51
N ARG A 13 6.82 0.61 -10.98
CA ARG A 13 5.49 0.16 -11.40
C ARG A 13 5.56 -0.83 -12.55
N THR A 14 6.39 -0.56 -13.55
CA THR A 14 6.64 -1.46 -14.68
C THR A 14 7.22 -2.79 -14.20
N LEU A 15 8.20 -2.77 -13.31
CA LEU A 15 8.77 -3.99 -12.73
C LEU A 15 7.72 -4.84 -12.01
N LEU A 16 6.86 -4.23 -11.22
CA LEU A 16 5.78 -4.95 -10.52
C LEU A 16 4.74 -5.51 -11.49
N THR A 17 4.45 -4.80 -12.57
CA THR A 17 3.46 -5.22 -13.57
C THR A 17 3.99 -6.34 -14.45
N ASP A 18 5.21 -6.18 -14.96
CA ASP A 18 5.79 -7.08 -15.97
C ASP A 18 6.54 -8.26 -15.34
N CYS A 19 7.06 -8.06 -14.12
CA CYS A 19 7.87 -9.04 -13.41
C CYS A 19 7.21 -9.50 -12.10
N LYS A 20 6.00 -10.02 -12.17
CA LYS A 20 5.22 -10.48 -11.00
C LYS A 20 6.00 -11.46 -10.12
N GLY A 21 6.92 -12.24 -10.71
CA GLY A 21 7.78 -13.15 -9.95
C GLY A 21 8.74 -12.46 -8.97
N LEU A 22 8.98 -11.15 -9.12
CA LEU A 22 9.81 -10.38 -8.18
C LEU A 22 9.02 -9.85 -6.98
N ILE A 23 7.69 -9.82 -7.07
CA ILE A 23 6.83 -9.30 -5.99
C ILE A 23 6.97 -10.18 -4.74
N ILE A 24 6.92 -11.48 -4.89
CA ILE A 24 6.94 -12.41 -3.75
C ILE A 24 8.25 -12.30 -2.94
N PRO A 25 9.45 -12.34 -3.54
CA PRO A 25 10.68 -12.09 -2.80
C PRO A 25 10.71 -10.74 -2.07
N VAL A 26 10.20 -9.67 -2.69
CA VAL A 26 10.12 -8.34 -2.05
C VAL A 26 9.19 -8.39 -0.84
N VAL A 27 8.02 -9.01 -0.97
CA VAL A 27 7.07 -9.15 0.13
C VAL A 27 7.65 -9.98 1.27
N ASN A 28 8.33 -11.08 0.96
CA ASN A 28 8.99 -11.89 1.97
C ASN A 28 10.02 -11.09 2.76
N GLU A 29 10.84 -10.31 2.07
CA GLU A 29 11.88 -9.48 2.71
C GLU A 29 11.27 -8.36 3.55
N VAL A 30 10.33 -7.60 2.97
CA VAL A 30 9.79 -6.39 3.60
C VAL A 30 8.86 -6.73 4.76
N PHE A 31 8.02 -7.74 4.62
CA PHE A 31 6.98 -8.08 5.61
C PHE A 31 7.32 -9.31 6.45
N GLY A 32 8.47 -9.94 6.25
CA GLY A 32 8.86 -11.15 6.97
C GLY A 32 7.97 -12.35 6.65
N GLU A 33 7.41 -12.40 5.44
CA GLU A 33 6.60 -13.50 4.97
C GLU A 33 7.46 -14.65 4.45
N HIS A 34 6.83 -15.81 4.27
CA HIS A 34 7.52 -17.03 3.83
C HIS A 34 6.81 -17.69 2.64
N PHE A 35 6.39 -16.88 1.68
CA PHE A 35 5.80 -17.39 0.43
C PHE A 35 6.84 -18.19 -0.37
N THR A 36 6.37 -19.24 -1.02
CA THR A 36 7.23 -20.18 -1.78
C THR A 36 7.60 -19.69 -3.18
N GLY A 37 6.91 -18.66 -3.67
CA GLY A 37 7.03 -18.15 -5.04
C GLY A 37 6.04 -18.79 -6.02
N LYS A 38 5.21 -19.72 -5.56
CA LYS A 38 4.16 -20.40 -6.37
C LYS A 38 2.78 -19.79 -6.17
N GLU A 39 2.62 -18.91 -5.21
CA GLU A 39 1.39 -18.21 -4.92
C GLU A 39 1.00 -17.30 -6.07
N LYS A 40 -0.29 -17.08 -6.22
CA LYS A 40 -0.83 -16.19 -7.26
C LYS A 40 -0.79 -14.75 -6.79
N VAL A 41 -0.13 -13.88 -7.56
CA VAL A 41 -0.16 -12.44 -7.37
C VAL A 41 -1.27 -11.85 -8.22
N VAL A 42 -2.20 -11.14 -7.57
CA VAL A 42 -3.32 -10.45 -8.21
C VAL A 42 -3.13 -8.95 -8.05
N LEU A 43 -2.79 -8.28 -9.13
CA LEU A 43 -2.69 -6.81 -9.14
C LEU A 43 -4.08 -6.20 -9.02
N LYS A 44 -4.20 -5.19 -8.18
CA LYS A 44 -5.42 -4.41 -8.00
C LYS A 44 -5.34 -3.12 -8.81
N GLU A 45 -6.49 -2.48 -9.04
CA GLU A 45 -6.51 -1.16 -9.65
C GLU A 45 -5.79 -0.14 -8.77
N ASN A 46 -4.81 0.55 -9.35
CA ASN A 46 -3.97 1.50 -8.64
C ASN A 46 -4.51 2.92 -8.68
N GLU A 47 -5.66 3.14 -9.31
CA GLU A 47 -6.25 4.47 -9.42
C GLU A 47 -7.13 4.78 -8.21
N ILE A 48 -6.78 5.85 -7.52
CA ILE A 48 -7.52 6.35 -6.36
C ILE A 48 -7.97 7.77 -6.65
N PHE A 49 -9.27 8.02 -6.50
CA PHE A 49 -9.86 9.36 -6.61
C PHE A 49 -9.97 9.97 -5.22
N LEU A 50 -9.27 11.06 -5.01
CA LEU A 50 -9.36 11.86 -3.79
C LEU A 50 -10.10 13.15 -4.11
N ARG A 51 -11.08 13.52 -3.29
CA ARG A 51 -11.71 14.83 -3.37
C ARG A 51 -10.83 15.88 -2.71
N GLN A 52 -10.51 16.92 -3.46
CA GLN A 52 -9.89 18.11 -2.89
C GLN A 52 -10.94 18.98 -2.18
N GLN A 53 -10.47 19.88 -1.31
CA GLN A 53 -11.35 20.82 -0.58
C GLN A 53 -12.18 21.72 -1.52
N ASP A 54 -11.73 21.93 -2.73
CA ASP A 54 -12.40 22.77 -3.75
C ASP A 54 -13.42 22.01 -4.61
N GLY A 55 -13.70 20.75 -4.29
CA GLY A 55 -14.69 19.93 -5.00
C GLY A 55 -14.18 19.26 -6.28
N ASP A 56 -12.96 19.53 -6.70
CA ASP A 56 -12.33 18.83 -7.79
C ASP A 56 -11.85 17.43 -7.36
N GLU A 57 -12.11 16.43 -8.19
CA GLU A 57 -11.59 15.08 -7.98
C GLU A 57 -10.16 15.01 -8.54
N GLU A 58 -9.20 14.76 -7.68
CA GLU A 58 -7.83 14.46 -8.11
C GLU A 58 -7.65 12.94 -8.25
N LYS A 59 -7.31 12.52 -9.46
CA LYS A 59 -6.91 11.15 -9.72
C LYS A 59 -5.46 10.96 -9.28
N ARG A 60 -5.24 10.14 -8.27
CA ARG A 60 -3.91 9.70 -7.87
C ARG A 60 -3.72 8.24 -8.18
N ILE A 61 -2.51 7.89 -8.56
CA ILE A 61 -2.11 6.52 -8.85
C ILE A 61 -1.21 6.08 -7.71
N THR A 62 -1.58 5.00 -7.03
CA THR A 62 -0.69 4.34 -6.06
C THR A 62 0.36 3.54 -6.82
N ASP A 63 1.55 3.38 -6.25
CA ASP A 63 2.63 2.64 -6.90
C ASP A 63 2.25 1.18 -7.08
N SER A 64 1.77 0.52 -6.03
CA SER A 64 1.18 -0.80 -6.19
C SER A 64 0.26 -1.20 -5.06
N SER A 65 -0.88 -1.76 -5.44
CA SER A 65 -1.77 -2.51 -4.57
C SER A 65 -2.02 -3.87 -5.18
N PHE A 66 -1.82 -4.93 -4.41
CA PHE A 66 -1.97 -6.30 -4.90
C PHE A 66 -2.34 -7.25 -3.77
N ALA A 67 -2.83 -8.42 -4.15
CA ALA A 67 -3.09 -9.51 -3.23
C ALA A 67 -2.22 -10.72 -3.59
N ILE A 68 -1.79 -11.45 -2.59
CA ILE A 68 -1.16 -12.77 -2.75
C ILE A 68 -2.14 -13.82 -2.23
N VAL A 69 -2.51 -14.73 -3.12
CA VAL A 69 -3.47 -15.80 -2.85
C VAL A 69 -2.72 -17.10 -2.65
N GLY A 70 -2.98 -17.77 -1.53
CA GLY A 70 -2.37 -19.05 -1.21
C GLY A 70 -2.72 -20.15 -2.22
N ILE A 71 -1.87 -21.18 -2.32
CA ILE A 71 -2.04 -22.29 -3.27
C ILE A 71 -3.19 -23.21 -2.86
N GLU A 72 -3.33 -23.47 -1.55
CA GLU A 72 -4.28 -24.43 -1.00
C GLU A 72 -5.42 -23.79 -0.19
N SER A 73 -5.36 -22.48 0.01
CA SER A 73 -6.37 -21.77 0.79
C SER A 73 -6.98 -20.64 -0.02
N SER A 74 -8.23 -20.33 0.27
CA SER A 74 -8.88 -19.11 -0.22
C SER A 74 -8.35 -17.85 0.47
N ASP A 75 -7.38 -18.00 1.38
CA ASP A 75 -6.81 -16.89 2.14
C ASP A 75 -6.01 -15.98 1.21
N SER A 76 -6.40 -14.73 1.21
CA SER A 76 -5.79 -13.68 0.42
C SER A 76 -5.25 -12.61 1.36
N LYS A 77 -3.97 -12.29 1.23
CA LYS A 77 -3.36 -11.17 1.94
C LYS A 77 -3.18 -10.01 0.99
N GLN A 78 -3.55 -8.83 1.44
CA GLN A 78 -3.43 -7.59 0.67
C GLN A 78 -2.21 -6.79 1.09
N TYR A 79 -1.54 -6.22 0.10
CA TYR A 79 -0.34 -5.42 0.26
C TYR A 79 -0.46 -4.12 -0.50
N HIS A 80 0.16 -3.09 0.05
CA HIS A 80 0.33 -1.79 -0.58
C HIS A 80 1.79 -1.37 -0.47
N LEU A 81 2.45 -1.16 -1.60
CA LEU A 81 3.84 -0.71 -1.68
C LEU A 81 3.88 0.65 -2.39
N GLU A 82 4.52 1.61 -1.75
CA GLU A 82 4.88 2.90 -2.35
C GLU A 82 6.39 2.99 -2.53
N CYS A 83 6.84 3.48 -3.67
CA CYS A 83 8.25 3.70 -3.95
C CYS A 83 8.54 5.20 -4.00
N GLN A 84 9.54 5.63 -3.25
CA GLN A 84 9.95 7.03 -3.19
C GLN A 84 11.46 7.17 -3.36
N SER A 85 11.88 8.20 -4.07
CA SER A 85 13.32 8.46 -4.25
C SER A 85 13.99 8.90 -2.95
N THR A 86 13.30 9.68 -2.13
CA THR A 86 13.79 10.22 -0.85
C THR A 86 12.67 10.29 0.17
N ALA A 87 13.04 10.29 1.45
CA ALA A 87 12.08 10.48 2.53
C ALA A 87 11.37 11.84 2.42
N ASP A 88 10.05 11.80 2.52
CA ASP A 88 9.16 12.95 2.52
C ASP A 88 8.27 12.87 3.77
N GLY A 89 8.16 13.96 4.53
CA GLY A 89 7.35 14.03 5.75
C GLY A 89 5.85 13.81 5.53
N SER A 90 5.36 13.92 4.30
CA SER A 90 3.96 13.69 3.95
C SER A 90 3.61 12.23 3.66
N MET A 91 4.59 11.33 3.62
CA MET A 91 4.38 9.94 3.21
C MET A 91 3.37 9.19 4.06
N LEU A 92 3.39 9.34 5.38
CA LEU A 92 2.40 8.68 6.25
C LEU A 92 0.97 9.15 5.99
N ILE A 93 0.79 10.42 5.64
CA ILE A 93 -0.52 10.96 5.25
C ILE A 93 -1.00 10.27 3.97
N ARG A 94 -0.15 10.22 2.96
CA ARG A 94 -0.46 9.54 1.69
C ARG A 94 -0.74 8.05 1.90
N MET A 95 0.07 7.37 2.71
CA MET A 95 -0.14 5.97 3.04
C MET A 95 -1.52 5.74 3.66
N TYR A 96 -1.90 6.56 4.64
CA TYR A 96 -3.22 6.46 5.26
C TYR A 96 -4.37 6.72 4.28
N GLU A 97 -4.24 7.74 3.44
CA GLU A 97 -5.23 8.03 2.39
C GLU A 97 -5.44 6.83 1.47
N TYR A 98 -4.36 6.26 0.97
CA TYR A 98 -4.41 5.13 0.04
C TYR A 98 -4.86 3.84 0.72
N ASP A 99 -4.35 3.53 1.91
CA ASP A 99 -4.77 2.37 2.68
C ASP A 99 -6.27 2.39 2.99
N SER A 100 -6.79 3.57 3.35
CA SER A 100 -8.21 3.77 3.59
C SER A 100 -9.06 3.53 2.35
N GLN A 101 -8.62 4.02 1.19
CA GLN A 101 -9.31 3.79 -0.08
C GLN A 101 -9.28 2.33 -0.51
N ILE A 102 -8.14 1.66 -0.33
CA ILE A 102 -8.01 0.23 -0.59
C ILE A 102 -8.96 -0.56 0.31
N ALA A 103 -8.99 -0.24 1.60
CA ALA A 103 -9.87 -0.88 2.57
C ALA A 103 -11.36 -0.67 2.25
N LEU A 104 -11.74 0.52 1.80
CA LEU A 104 -13.11 0.83 1.40
C LEU A 104 -13.54 0.11 0.13
N LYS A 105 -12.68 -0.02 -0.86
CA LYS A 105 -12.99 -0.75 -2.10
C LYS A 105 -13.39 -2.20 -1.86
N GLU A 106 -12.79 -2.82 -0.86
CA GLU A 106 -13.03 -4.21 -0.50
C GLU A 106 -13.90 -4.35 0.75
N GLY A 107 -14.44 -3.23 1.23
CA GLY A 107 -15.33 -3.20 2.38
C GLY A 107 -16.62 -3.96 2.11
N VAL A 108 -17.06 -4.71 3.11
CA VAL A 108 -18.30 -5.51 3.05
C VAL A 108 -19.27 -4.97 4.08
N LEU A 109 -20.46 -4.63 3.61
CA LEU A 109 -21.58 -4.24 4.48
C LEU A 109 -22.41 -5.47 4.86
N GLU A 110 -22.41 -5.79 6.14
CA GLU A 110 -23.19 -6.88 6.72
C GLU A 110 -24.21 -6.30 7.71
N GLY A 111 -25.47 -6.18 7.27
CA GLY A 111 -26.49 -5.47 8.04
C GLY A 111 -26.11 -4.00 8.21
N GLU A 112 -25.93 -3.57 9.45
CA GLU A 112 -25.52 -2.19 9.80
C GLU A 112 -24.02 -2.08 10.14
N VAL A 113 -23.23 -3.12 9.82
CA VAL A 113 -21.79 -3.17 10.10
C VAL A 113 -21.02 -3.12 8.78
N LEU A 114 -20.17 -2.10 8.66
CA LEU A 114 -19.19 -2.02 7.58
C LEU A 114 -17.87 -2.63 8.05
N ASN A 115 -17.49 -3.74 7.42
CA ASN A 115 -16.22 -4.40 7.65
C ASN A 115 -15.19 -3.91 6.61
N VAL A 116 -14.10 -3.33 7.06
CA VAL A 116 -12.99 -2.87 6.22
C VAL A 116 -11.68 -3.51 6.69
N HIS A 117 -10.86 -3.90 5.74
CA HIS A 117 -9.58 -4.55 6.01
C HIS A 117 -8.45 -3.74 5.38
N PHE A 118 -7.58 -3.18 6.22
CA PHE A 118 -6.42 -2.43 5.77
C PHE A 118 -5.35 -3.39 5.21
N PRO A 119 -4.65 -3.01 4.13
CA PRO A 119 -3.55 -3.79 3.60
C PRO A 119 -2.35 -3.75 4.55
N GLN A 120 -1.41 -4.67 4.36
CA GLN A 120 -0.07 -4.51 4.88
C GLN A 120 0.68 -3.51 3.99
N SER A 121 1.26 -2.48 4.59
CA SER A 121 1.76 -1.33 3.85
C SER A 121 3.24 -1.10 4.09
N ALA A 122 3.96 -0.73 3.03
CA ALA A 122 5.36 -0.40 3.09
C ALA A 122 5.74 0.73 2.15
N ILE A 123 6.80 1.44 2.51
CA ILE A 123 7.43 2.46 1.70
C ILE A 123 8.84 2.00 1.36
N LEU A 124 9.17 1.94 0.08
CA LEU A 124 10.50 1.63 -0.41
C LEU A 124 11.23 2.93 -0.77
N TYR A 125 12.18 3.33 0.06
CA TYR A 125 13.03 4.46 -0.25
C TYR A 125 14.25 4.01 -1.06
N LEU A 126 14.41 4.58 -2.25
CA LEU A 126 15.57 4.31 -3.11
C LEU A 126 16.85 4.95 -2.57
N ARG A 127 16.71 5.98 -1.75
CA ARG A 127 17.80 6.66 -1.04
C ARG A 127 17.45 6.75 0.43
N HIS A 128 18.30 6.21 1.26
CA HIS A 128 18.15 6.26 2.71
C HIS A 128 19.41 6.81 3.36
N ASN A 129 19.28 7.23 4.59
CA ASN A 129 20.39 7.62 5.45
C ASN A 129 20.19 7.02 6.86
N SER A 130 21.16 7.25 7.75
CA SER A 130 21.10 6.71 9.12
C SER A 130 19.89 7.15 9.96
N ASN A 131 19.15 8.15 9.51
CA ASN A 131 17.96 8.67 10.19
C ASN A 131 16.65 8.13 9.59
N THR A 132 16.72 7.37 8.49
CA THR A 132 15.54 6.72 7.92
C THR A 132 15.10 5.60 8.86
N PRO A 133 13.88 5.63 9.40
CA PRO A 133 13.41 4.58 10.30
C PRO A 133 13.11 3.29 9.52
N ASP A 134 13.23 2.14 10.17
CA ASP A 134 12.83 0.84 9.59
C ASP A 134 11.32 0.62 9.62
N ILE A 135 10.63 1.25 10.56
CA ILE A 135 9.19 1.14 10.76
C ILE A 135 8.63 2.50 11.15
N MET A 136 7.56 2.90 10.49
CA MET A 136 6.69 4.00 10.90
C MET A 136 5.36 3.46 11.40
N LYS A 137 4.53 4.30 12.02
CA LYS A 137 3.26 3.88 12.60
C LYS A 137 2.17 4.89 12.31
N ILE A 138 1.00 4.38 11.93
CA ILE A 138 -0.22 5.16 11.84
C ILE A 138 -1.11 4.80 13.03
N CYS A 139 -1.54 5.81 13.78
CA CYS A 139 -2.47 5.66 14.91
C CYS A 139 -3.80 6.31 14.56
N ILE A 140 -4.88 5.56 14.73
CA ILE A 140 -6.26 6.03 14.49
C ILE A 140 -6.94 6.14 15.84
N HIS A 141 -7.32 7.36 16.21
CA HIS A 141 -8.02 7.64 17.46
C HIS A 141 -9.50 7.85 17.19
N THR A 142 -10.34 7.07 17.83
CA THR A 142 -11.79 7.15 17.73
C THR A 142 -12.40 7.37 19.10
N PRO A 143 -13.67 7.82 19.21
CA PRO A 143 -14.35 7.93 20.49
C PRO A 143 -14.42 6.61 21.28
N GLY A 144 -14.42 5.47 20.59
CA GLY A 144 -14.49 4.13 21.18
C GLY A 144 -13.13 3.52 21.54
N GLY A 145 -12.03 4.18 21.19
CA GLY A 145 -10.68 3.67 21.43
C GLY A 145 -9.72 3.98 20.31
N SER A 146 -8.52 3.47 20.42
CA SER A 146 -7.45 3.70 19.43
C SER A 146 -6.90 2.38 18.90
N VAL A 147 -6.54 2.37 17.62
CA VAL A 147 -5.85 1.28 16.96
C VAL A 147 -4.64 1.83 16.21
N SER A 148 -3.59 1.05 16.12
CA SER A 148 -2.43 1.43 15.33
C SER A 148 -1.94 0.28 14.47
N TYR A 149 -1.36 0.62 13.30
CA TYR A 149 -0.72 -0.37 12.45
C TYR A 149 0.64 0.13 11.96
N PRO A 150 1.60 -0.79 11.71
CA PRO A 150 2.91 -0.42 11.21
C PRO A 150 2.88 -0.16 9.71
N VAL A 151 3.76 0.74 9.26
CA VAL A 151 4.16 0.92 7.87
C VAL A 151 5.64 0.56 7.81
N MET A 152 5.99 -0.50 7.10
CA MET A 152 7.37 -0.94 6.92
C MET A 152 8.13 0.06 6.04
N VAL A 153 9.44 0.19 6.25
CA VAL A 153 10.29 1.11 5.49
C VAL A 153 11.54 0.41 4.98
#